data_e9bcc0eb3bfa37136988cc0592d5e1a4
#
_entry.id   e9bcc0eb3bfa37136988cc0592d5e1a4
#
_cell.length_a   1.000
_cell.length_b   1.000
_cell.length_c   1.000
_cell.angle_alpha   90.00
_cell.angle_beta   90.00
_cell.angle_gamma   90.00
#
_symmetry.space_group_name_H-M   'P 1'
#
loop_
_entity.id
_entity.type
_entity.pdbx_description
1 polymer ?
#
loop_
_entity_poly.entity_id
_entity_poly.type
_entity_poly.pdbx_seq_one_letter_code
_entity_poly.pdbx_strand_id
1 'polypeptide(L)'
;RTAEIFDWLREFDGYVIDPESGEHTYSWDRTPAFLSENDDYYDKDKWISTPFYSSGDVPEKYKAVCDGIDELLARHGYIHDGKIYRVERENSDTVVLFCHFGVECVLLSHILKISPVVLWHNFVALPTSVTTLITEEREQGKAVFRCNAFGDISHLYAGDEPASFQARFCETYSNFDERH
;
A
#
# COMPACT_ATOMS: atom_id res chain seq x y z
N ARG A 1 26.00 6.38 1.18
CA ARG A 1 24.59 6.09 0.80
C ARG A 1 23.98 7.38 0.28
N THR A 2 23.43 7.39 -0.91
CA THR A 2 22.77 8.56 -1.51
C THR A 2 21.25 8.33 -1.41
N ALA A 3 20.52 9.33 -0.89
CA ALA A 3 19.07 9.31 -0.94
C ALA A 3 18.63 9.74 -2.35
N GLU A 4 17.65 9.04 -2.90
CA GLU A 4 16.97 9.40 -4.14
C GLU A 4 15.56 9.88 -3.81
N ILE A 5 15.04 10.80 -4.60
CA ILE A 5 13.67 11.33 -4.45
C ILE A 5 12.86 10.82 -5.63
N PHE A 6 11.73 10.20 -5.34
CA PHE A 6 10.79 9.69 -6.33
C PHE A 6 9.45 10.38 -6.20
N ASP A 7 8.97 11.02 -7.26
CA ASP A 7 7.66 11.69 -7.24
C ASP A 7 6.50 10.71 -7.04
N TRP A 8 6.63 9.47 -7.54
CA TRP A 8 5.63 8.41 -7.36
C TRP A 8 5.53 7.87 -5.93
N LEU A 9 6.50 8.18 -5.04
CA LEU A 9 6.54 7.73 -3.65
C LEU A 9 5.91 8.75 -2.67
N ARG A 10 5.32 9.82 -3.16
CA ARG A 10 4.52 10.74 -2.34
C ARG A 10 3.27 10.06 -1.82
N GLU A 11 2.57 10.69 -0.86
CA GLU A 11 1.26 10.18 -0.43
C GLU A 11 0.34 9.98 -1.63
N PHE A 12 -0.42 8.89 -1.62
CA PHE A 12 -1.33 8.54 -2.70
C PHE A 12 -2.49 9.54 -2.74
N ASP A 13 -2.45 10.43 -3.70
CA ASP A 13 -3.39 11.53 -3.90
C ASP A 13 -4.44 11.25 -5.01
N GLY A 14 -4.56 9.98 -5.43
CA GLY A 14 -5.58 9.57 -6.39
C GLY A 14 -6.98 9.87 -5.87
N TYR A 15 -7.75 10.65 -6.62
CA TYR A 15 -9.12 10.99 -6.27
C TYR A 15 -10.15 10.17 -7.06
N VAL A 16 -11.33 10.10 -6.49
CA VAL A 16 -12.55 9.56 -7.10
C VAL A 16 -13.66 10.61 -7.03
N ILE A 17 -14.72 10.41 -7.79
CA ILE A 17 -15.90 11.26 -7.72
C ILE A 17 -16.88 10.64 -6.71
N ASP A 18 -17.23 11.39 -5.70
CA ASP A 18 -18.22 10.97 -4.72
C ASP A 18 -19.60 10.88 -5.38
N PRO A 19 -20.28 9.73 -5.30
CA PRO A 19 -21.52 9.51 -6.05
C PRO A 19 -22.71 10.33 -5.53
N GLU A 20 -22.66 10.82 -4.30
CA GLU A 20 -23.75 11.60 -3.70
C GLU A 20 -23.57 13.10 -3.96
N SER A 21 -22.36 13.61 -3.74
CA SER A 21 -22.07 15.05 -3.90
C SER A 21 -21.59 15.44 -5.30
N GLY A 22 -21.01 14.48 -6.04
CA GLY A 22 -20.33 14.75 -7.31
C GLY A 22 -18.98 15.45 -7.16
N GLU A 23 -18.46 15.56 -5.95
CA GLU A 23 -17.19 16.21 -5.65
C GLU A 23 -16.02 15.22 -5.64
N HIS A 24 -14.80 15.76 -5.76
CA HIS A 24 -13.60 14.96 -5.59
C HIS A 24 -13.42 14.53 -4.14
N THR A 25 -13.12 13.27 -3.93
CA THR A 25 -12.86 12.71 -2.61
C THR A 25 -11.71 11.70 -2.66
N TYR A 26 -11.16 11.39 -1.50
CA TYR A 26 -10.08 10.39 -1.40
C TYR A 26 -10.58 8.99 -1.74
N SER A 27 -9.71 8.20 -2.37
CA SER A 27 -10.02 6.83 -2.75
C SER A 27 -9.94 5.83 -1.58
N TRP A 28 -9.28 6.18 -0.49
CA TRP A 28 -8.90 5.29 0.60
C TRP A 28 -9.51 5.66 1.96
N ASP A 29 -10.73 6.12 1.99
CA ASP A 29 -11.47 6.38 3.24
C ASP A 29 -12.96 6.20 2.98
N ARG A 30 -13.42 4.95 2.99
CA ARG A 30 -14.81 4.58 2.74
C ARG A 30 -15.42 3.86 3.93
N THR A 31 -16.72 4.07 4.11
CA THR A 31 -17.47 3.43 5.19
C THR A 31 -17.63 1.92 4.95
N PRO A 32 -17.81 1.11 6.00
CA PRO A 32 -18.09 -0.32 5.85
C PRO A 32 -19.35 -0.61 5.01
N ALA A 33 -20.37 0.24 5.09
CA ALA A 33 -21.58 0.11 4.29
C ALA A 33 -21.27 0.22 2.80
N PHE A 34 -20.52 1.26 2.39
CA PHE A 34 -20.08 1.44 1.01
C PHE A 34 -19.28 0.24 0.50
N LEU A 35 -18.32 -0.25 1.30
CA LEU A 35 -17.48 -1.39 0.91
C LEU A 35 -18.28 -2.68 0.73
N SER A 36 -19.40 -2.83 1.43
CA SER A 36 -20.25 -4.03 1.32
C SER A 36 -21.13 -4.07 0.06
N GLU A 37 -21.16 -2.98 -0.73
CA GLU A 37 -22.03 -2.90 -1.91
C GLU A 37 -21.48 -3.64 -3.13
N ASN A 38 -20.15 -3.89 -3.17
CA ASN A 38 -19.55 -4.49 -4.36
C ASN A 38 -18.33 -5.37 -4.01
N ASP A 39 -18.48 -6.67 -4.21
CA ASP A 39 -17.43 -7.66 -3.97
C ASP A 39 -16.19 -7.44 -4.84
N ASP A 40 -16.32 -6.81 -6.00
CA ASP A 40 -15.21 -6.51 -6.90
C ASP A 40 -14.19 -5.53 -6.28
N TYR A 41 -14.55 -4.77 -5.24
CA TYR A 41 -13.60 -3.96 -4.48
C TYR A 41 -12.50 -4.80 -3.81
N TYR A 42 -12.80 -6.04 -3.45
CA TYR A 42 -11.86 -6.95 -2.81
C TYR A 42 -11.05 -7.78 -3.81
N ASP A 43 -11.40 -7.76 -5.09
CA ASP A 43 -10.69 -8.46 -6.16
C ASP A 43 -9.52 -7.61 -6.67
N LYS A 44 -8.31 -8.20 -6.65
CA LYS A 44 -7.06 -7.50 -7.03
C LYS A 44 -7.08 -6.93 -8.45
N ASP A 45 -7.77 -7.59 -9.37
CA ASP A 45 -7.74 -7.24 -10.78
C ASP A 45 -8.98 -6.43 -11.21
N LYS A 46 -10.07 -6.49 -10.43
CA LYS A 46 -11.34 -5.84 -10.79
C LYS A 46 -11.58 -4.51 -10.12
N TRP A 47 -11.07 -4.31 -8.90
CA TRP A 47 -11.37 -3.13 -8.07
C TRP A 47 -11.21 -1.81 -8.84
N ILE A 48 -10.12 -1.70 -9.63
CA ILE A 48 -9.74 -0.49 -10.34
C ILE A 48 -10.69 -0.13 -11.50
N SER A 49 -11.39 -1.14 -12.03
CA SER A 49 -12.36 -0.99 -13.14
C SER A 49 -13.78 -0.77 -12.64
N THR A 50 -14.02 -0.79 -11.33
CA THR A 50 -15.35 -0.49 -10.80
C THR A 50 -15.72 0.96 -11.09
N PRO A 51 -17.02 1.27 -11.25
CA PRO A 51 -17.45 2.64 -11.57
C PRO A 51 -16.93 3.70 -10.61
N PHE A 52 -16.82 3.37 -9.33
CA PHE A 52 -16.31 4.28 -8.31
C PHE A 52 -14.82 4.55 -8.48
N TYR A 53 -13.98 3.51 -8.46
CA TYR A 53 -12.52 3.69 -8.53
C TYR A 53 -12.01 4.16 -9.90
N SER A 54 -12.79 4.00 -10.96
CA SER A 54 -12.48 4.52 -12.30
C SER A 54 -13.07 5.92 -12.58
N SER A 55 -13.77 6.53 -11.62
CA SER A 55 -14.45 7.81 -11.82
C SER A 55 -13.53 9.03 -11.84
N GLY A 56 -12.32 8.88 -11.28
CA GLY A 56 -11.31 9.94 -11.20
C GLY A 56 -9.96 9.51 -11.79
N ASP A 57 -8.86 9.98 -11.20
CA ASP A 57 -7.50 9.71 -11.68
C ASP A 57 -6.80 8.55 -10.97
N VAL A 58 -7.50 7.82 -10.09
CA VAL A 58 -6.96 6.66 -9.37
C VAL A 58 -6.26 5.65 -10.29
N PRO A 59 -6.82 5.26 -11.46
CA PRO A 59 -6.14 4.30 -12.33
C PRO A 59 -4.78 4.77 -12.83
N GLU A 60 -4.67 6.05 -13.19
CA GLU A 60 -3.41 6.64 -13.66
C GLU A 60 -2.38 6.72 -12.53
N LYS A 61 -2.79 7.22 -11.37
CA LYS A 61 -1.94 7.36 -10.18
C LYS A 61 -1.47 6.00 -9.66
N TYR A 62 -2.37 5.03 -9.59
CA TYR A 62 -2.03 3.65 -9.21
C TYR A 62 -0.98 3.07 -10.16
N LYS A 63 -1.18 3.23 -11.47
CA LYS A 63 -0.23 2.75 -12.47
C LYS A 63 1.15 3.41 -12.30
N ALA A 64 1.20 4.71 -12.06
CA ALA A 64 2.46 5.43 -11.88
C ALA A 64 3.28 4.89 -10.69
N VAL A 65 2.62 4.59 -9.57
CA VAL A 65 3.28 3.97 -8.41
C VAL A 65 3.76 2.55 -8.74
N CYS A 66 2.94 1.75 -9.42
CA CYS A 66 3.31 0.38 -9.83
C CYS A 66 4.52 0.39 -10.78
N ASP A 67 4.50 1.24 -11.80
CA ASP A 67 5.62 1.37 -12.74
C ASP A 67 6.91 1.82 -12.02
N GLY A 68 6.78 2.76 -11.08
CA GLY A 68 7.92 3.28 -10.31
C GLY A 68 8.58 2.23 -9.42
N ILE A 69 7.80 1.42 -8.72
CA ILE A 69 8.37 0.34 -7.90
C ILE A 69 8.95 -0.79 -8.78
N ASP A 70 8.31 -1.12 -9.89
CA ASP A 70 8.83 -2.12 -10.82
C ASP A 70 10.19 -1.67 -11.43
N GLU A 71 10.33 -0.39 -11.79
CA GLU A 71 11.62 0.16 -12.24
C GLU A 71 12.68 0.09 -11.13
N LEU A 72 12.33 0.44 -9.90
CA LEU A 72 13.25 0.35 -8.76
C LEU A 72 13.68 -1.10 -8.52
N LEU A 73 12.77 -2.04 -8.49
CA LEU A 73 13.08 -3.46 -8.30
C LEU A 73 13.91 -4.04 -9.45
N ALA A 74 13.65 -3.59 -10.67
CA ALA A 74 14.45 -3.98 -11.85
C ALA A 74 15.92 -3.56 -11.73
N ARG A 75 16.21 -2.39 -11.18
CA ARG A 75 17.59 -1.94 -10.90
C ARG A 75 18.30 -2.87 -9.90
N HIS A 76 17.53 -3.54 -9.03
CA HIS A 76 18.02 -4.54 -8.09
C HIS A 76 17.94 -5.99 -8.61
N GLY A 77 17.62 -6.19 -9.90
CA GLY A 77 17.63 -7.49 -10.56
C GLY A 77 16.33 -8.28 -10.47
N TYR A 78 15.24 -7.68 -10.00
CA TYR A 78 13.92 -8.31 -9.92
C TYR A 78 12.98 -7.71 -10.97
N ILE A 79 12.65 -8.47 -12.00
CA ILE A 79 11.77 -8.05 -13.08
C ILE A 79 10.37 -8.60 -12.84
N HIS A 80 9.38 -7.74 -12.77
CA HIS A 80 7.99 -8.14 -12.59
C HIS A 80 7.51 -9.01 -13.76
N ASP A 81 6.99 -10.19 -13.47
CA ASP A 81 6.51 -11.18 -14.46
C ASP A 81 5.18 -11.79 -13.97
N GLY A 82 4.09 -11.11 -14.25
CA GLY A 82 2.75 -11.51 -13.85
C GLY A 82 2.58 -11.59 -12.33
N LYS A 83 2.55 -12.80 -11.77
CA LYS A 83 2.37 -13.01 -10.32
C LYS A 83 3.67 -13.24 -9.56
N ILE A 84 4.80 -13.28 -10.26
CA ILE A 84 6.13 -13.53 -9.71
C ILE A 84 7.11 -12.45 -10.17
N TYR A 85 8.34 -12.56 -9.73
CA TYR A 85 9.47 -11.79 -10.24
C TYR A 85 10.49 -12.73 -10.86
N ARG A 86 10.98 -12.39 -12.05
CA ARG A 86 12.11 -13.05 -12.66
C ARG A 86 13.39 -12.43 -12.08
N VAL A 87 14.31 -13.28 -11.64
CA VAL A 87 15.59 -12.84 -11.05
C VAL A 87 16.66 -12.84 -12.13
N GLU A 88 17.13 -11.67 -12.48
CA GLU A 88 18.24 -11.50 -13.44
C GLU A 88 19.59 -11.43 -12.72
N ARG A 89 19.60 -11.02 -11.47
CA ARG A 89 20.81 -10.91 -10.66
C ARG A 89 20.47 -11.17 -9.19
N GLU A 90 21.00 -12.27 -8.67
CA GLU A 90 20.93 -12.57 -7.24
C GLU A 90 21.67 -11.49 -6.43
N ASN A 91 21.10 -11.07 -5.32
CA ASN A 91 21.69 -10.08 -4.43
C ASN A 91 21.12 -10.16 -3.02
N SER A 92 21.75 -9.44 -2.10
CA SER A 92 21.30 -9.22 -0.72
C SER A 92 21.12 -7.73 -0.41
N ASP A 93 20.70 -6.97 -1.40
CA ASP A 93 20.50 -5.54 -1.26
C ASP A 93 19.38 -5.24 -0.25
N THR A 94 19.54 -4.17 0.49
CA THR A 94 18.49 -3.61 1.33
C THR A 94 18.05 -2.27 0.75
N VAL A 95 16.79 -2.18 0.39
CA VAL A 95 16.15 -0.94 -0.07
C VAL A 95 15.27 -0.42 1.06
N VAL A 96 15.40 0.86 1.41
CA VAL A 96 14.59 1.51 2.43
C VAL A 96 13.80 2.63 1.76
N LEU A 97 12.48 2.57 1.87
CA LEU A 97 11.56 3.58 1.35
C LEU A 97 10.96 4.37 2.52
N PHE A 98 10.99 5.69 2.43
CA PHE A 98 10.26 6.56 3.35
C PHE A 98 9.04 7.10 2.60
N CYS A 99 7.88 6.73 3.06
CA CYS A 99 6.63 7.07 2.37
C CYS A 99 5.48 7.27 3.37
N HIS A 100 4.25 7.22 2.87
CA HIS A 100 3.02 7.41 3.63
C HIS A 100 2.11 6.19 3.49
N PHE A 101 1.09 6.10 4.35
CA PHE A 101 0.21 4.92 4.42
C PHE A 101 -0.53 4.61 3.12
N GLY A 102 -1.12 5.62 2.47
CA GLY A 102 -1.91 5.38 1.25
C GLY A 102 -1.06 4.81 0.11
N VAL A 103 0.14 5.37 -0.13
CA VAL A 103 1.07 4.85 -1.15
C VAL A 103 1.71 3.53 -0.73
N GLU A 104 1.98 3.31 0.55
CA GLU A 104 2.44 2.02 1.07
C GLU A 104 1.46 0.90 0.71
N CYS A 105 0.16 1.13 0.91
CA CYS A 105 -0.87 0.17 0.52
C CYS A 105 -0.89 -0.10 -0.99
N VAL A 106 -0.64 0.89 -1.83
CA VAL A 106 -0.50 0.69 -3.28
C VAL A 106 0.71 -0.18 -3.61
N LEU A 107 1.87 0.09 -3.00
CA LEU A 107 3.08 -0.71 -3.17
C LEU A 107 2.84 -2.17 -2.77
N LEU A 108 2.28 -2.38 -1.58
CA LEU A 108 1.96 -3.72 -1.07
C LEU A 108 0.93 -4.44 -1.94
N SER A 109 -0.09 -3.72 -2.41
CA SER A 109 -1.08 -4.24 -3.34
C SER A 109 -0.42 -4.81 -4.60
N HIS A 110 0.47 -4.03 -5.20
CA HIS A 110 1.17 -4.41 -6.42
C HIS A 110 2.11 -5.59 -6.20
N ILE A 111 2.93 -5.52 -5.15
CA ILE A 111 3.96 -6.54 -4.85
C ILE A 111 3.32 -7.85 -4.36
N LEU A 112 2.35 -7.79 -3.45
CA LEU A 112 1.76 -8.96 -2.80
C LEU A 112 0.51 -9.48 -3.51
N LYS A 113 0.04 -8.81 -4.56
CA LYS A 113 -1.14 -9.20 -5.35
C LYS A 113 -2.44 -9.23 -4.53
N ILE A 114 -2.63 -8.19 -3.72
CA ILE A 114 -3.82 -7.99 -2.88
C ILE A 114 -4.52 -6.71 -3.37
N SER A 115 -5.85 -6.65 -3.33
CA SER A 115 -6.56 -5.39 -3.62
C SER A 115 -6.11 -4.29 -2.66
N PRO A 116 -5.77 -3.07 -3.14
CA PRO A 116 -5.42 -1.97 -2.26
C PRO A 116 -6.59 -1.54 -1.38
N VAL A 117 -7.82 -1.77 -1.80
CA VAL A 117 -9.03 -1.51 -1.00
C VAL A 117 -9.01 -2.32 0.28
N VAL A 118 -8.56 -3.58 0.24
CA VAL A 118 -8.37 -4.41 1.43
C VAL A 118 -7.32 -3.81 2.35
N LEU A 119 -6.20 -3.35 1.80
CA LEU A 119 -5.10 -2.80 2.59
C LEU A 119 -5.49 -1.46 3.22
N TRP A 120 -6.10 -0.57 2.47
CA TRP A 120 -6.52 0.76 2.96
C TRP A 120 -7.54 0.69 4.11
N HIS A 121 -8.43 -0.32 4.11
CA HIS A 121 -9.57 -0.35 5.03
C HIS A 121 -9.45 -1.39 6.15
N ASN A 122 -8.50 -2.33 6.07
CA ASN A 122 -8.35 -3.38 7.08
C ASN A 122 -6.98 -3.40 7.77
N PHE A 123 -6.07 -2.52 7.36
CA PHE A 123 -4.74 -2.42 7.96
C PHE A 123 -4.51 -1.03 8.53
N VAL A 124 -3.65 -0.93 9.52
CA VAL A 124 -3.23 0.33 10.12
C VAL A 124 -1.71 0.32 10.25
N ALA A 125 -1.04 1.28 9.61
CA ALA A 125 0.35 1.57 9.87
C ALA A 125 0.44 2.86 10.67
N LEU A 126 0.83 2.76 11.93
CA LEU A 126 1.00 3.93 12.78
C LEU A 126 2.16 4.80 12.28
N PRO A 127 2.14 6.11 12.54
CA PRO A 127 3.26 6.99 12.22
C PRO A 127 4.60 6.42 12.69
N THR A 128 5.61 6.49 11.83
CA THR A 128 6.97 5.94 12.00
C THR A 128 7.08 4.42 12.00
N SER A 129 6.00 3.67 11.82
CA SER A 129 6.07 2.22 11.76
C SER A 129 6.90 1.72 10.56
N VAL A 130 7.34 0.48 10.63
CA VAL A 130 8.19 -0.16 9.62
C VAL A 130 7.50 -1.40 9.07
N THR A 131 7.28 -1.43 7.77
CA THR A 131 6.84 -2.63 7.06
C THR A 131 8.03 -3.28 6.37
N THR A 132 8.18 -4.58 6.52
CA THR A 132 9.32 -5.33 5.99
C THR A 132 8.87 -6.38 5.00
N LEU A 133 9.36 -6.27 3.78
CA LEU A 133 9.25 -7.29 2.74
C LEU A 133 10.60 -8.00 2.57
N ILE A 134 10.56 -9.30 2.33
CA ILE A 134 11.72 -10.10 1.98
C ILE A 134 11.47 -10.85 0.68
N THR A 135 12.49 -11.00 -0.14
CA THR A 135 12.45 -11.86 -1.33
C THR A 135 12.67 -13.31 -0.94
N GLU A 136 11.97 -14.21 -1.61
CA GLU A 136 12.14 -15.65 -1.46
C GLU A 136 12.31 -16.30 -2.83
N GLU A 137 13.45 -16.94 -3.04
CA GLU A 137 13.80 -17.68 -4.25
C GLU A 137 13.86 -19.17 -3.94
N ARG A 138 12.81 -19.93 -4.24
CA ARG A 138 12.77 -21.39 -4.09
C ARG A 138 13.03 -22.14 -5.38
N GLU A 139 12.94 -21.42 -6.50
CA GLU A 139 13.24 -21.91 -7.83
C GLU A 139 14.26 -20.96 -8.47
N GLN A 140 15.21 -21.52 -9.19
CA GLN A 140 16.23 -20.70 -9.86
C GLN A 140 15.59 -19.68 -10.80
N GLY A 141 15.95 -18.42 -10.62
CA GLY A 141 15.52 -17.31 -11.45
C GLY A 141 14.07 -16.84 -11.18
N LYS A 142 13.42 -17.33 -10.12
CA LYS A 142 12.07 -16.92 -9.74
C LYS A 142 11.99 -16.50 -8.29
N ALA A 143 11.44 -15.32 -8.05
CA ALA A 143 11.22 -14.81 -6.71
C ALA A 143 9.76 -14.42 -6.47
N VAL A 144 9.39 -14.45 -5.20
CA VAL A 144 8.20 -13.78 -4.65
C VAL A 144 8.62 -12.90 -3.48
N PHE A 145 7.83 -11.89 -3.20
CA PHE A 145 7.99 -11.10 -1.97
C PHE A 145 7.06 -11.62 -0.89
N ARG A 146 7.54 -11.63 0.34
CA ARG A 146 6.76 -11.98 1.53
C ARG A 146 6.80 -10.85 2.52
N CYS A 147 5.63 -10.48 3.05
CA CYS A 147 5.53 -9.53 4.14
C CYS A 147 5.92 -10.26 5.44
N ASN A 148 7.06 -9.87 6.00
CA ASN A 148 7.56 -10.42 7.26
C ASN A 148 7.02 -9.66 8.48
N ALA A 149 6.79 -8.36 8.32
CA ALA A 149 6.15 -7.50 9.32
C ALA A 149 5.40 -6.38 8.62
N PHE A 150 4.23 -6.01 9.14
CA PHE A 150 3.48 -4.85 8.71
C PHE A 150 3.29 -3.90 9.91
N GLY A 151 3.64 -2.63 9.74
CA GLY A 151 3.39 -1.62 10.74
C GLY A 151 4.13 -1.83 12.07
N ASP A 152 5.30 -2.45 12.07
CA ASP A 152 6.10 -2.71 13.27
C ASP A 152 6.55 -1.41 13.93
N ILE A 153 6.27 -1.27 15.21
CA ILE A 153 6.65 -0.13 16.08
C ILE A 153 7.58 -0.54 17.22
N SER A 154 8.23 -1.69 17.14
CA SER A 154 9.10 -2.22 18.20
C SER A 154 10.24 -1.26 18.58
N HIS A 155 10.71 -0.45 17.62
CA HIS A 155 11.72 0.59 17.88
C HIS A 155 11.21 1.71 18.80
N LEU A 156 9.92 2.03 18.78
CA LEU A 156 9.33 2.99 19.72
C LEU A 156 9.34 2.43 21.13
N TYR A 157 8.92 1.18 21.31
CA TYR A 157 8.99 0.51 22.62
C TYR A 157 10.42 0.41 23.14
N ALA A 158 11.38 0.10 22.25
CA ALA A 158 12.79 0.04 22.64
C ALA A 158 13.36 1.43 23.02
N GLY A 159 12.79 2.49 22.48
CA GLY A 159 13.15 3.89 22.78
C GLY A 159 12.36 4.52 23.92
N ASP A 160 11.43 3.78 24.55
CA ASP A 160 10.47 4.30 25.54
C ASP A 160 9.65 5.49 25.00
N GLU A 161 9.30 5.42 23.72
CA GLU A 161 8.51 6.45 23.04
C GLU A 161 7.06 5.97 22.82
N PRO A 162 6.05 6.80 23.09
CA PRO A 162 4.66 6.42 22.87
C PRO A 162 4.33 6.38 21.39
N ALA A 163 3.53 5.38 20.98
CA ALA A 163 2.97 5.33 19.65
C ALA A 163 1.92 6.42 19.43
N SER A 164 1.88 7.00 18.22
CA SER A 164 0.79 7.89 17.82
C SER A 164 -0.42 7.09 17.34
N PHE A 165 -1.61 7.49 17.79
CA PHE A 165 -2.88 6.87 17.37
C PHE A 165 -3.62 7.68 16.28
N GLN A 166 -3.01 8.70 15.72
CA GLN A 166 -3.65 9.57 14.71
C GLN A 166 -4.07 8.85 13.43
N ALA A 167 -3.45 7.70 13.14
CA ALA A 167 -3.79 6.89 11.96
C ALA A 167 -4.98 5.96 12.17
N ARG A 168 -5.65 5.99 13.33
CA ARG A 168 -6.81 5.12 13.62
C ARG A 168 -8.07 5.95 13.82
N PHE A 169 -9.19 5.37 13.39
CA PHE A 169 -10.52 5.89 13.68
C PHE A 169 -11.00 5.44 15.06
N CYS A 170 -12.16 5.97 15.50
CA CYS A 170 -12.79 5.55 16.73
C CYS A 170 -13.19 4.05 16.68
N GLU A 171 -13.08 3.37 17.80
CA GLU A 171 -13.40 1.93 17.90
C GLU A 171 -14.88 1.68 18.13
N THR A 172 -15.60 2.66 18.65
CA THR A 172 -17.05 2.57 18.88
C THR A 172 -17.75 3.81 18.32
N TYR A 173 -18.92 3.61 17.75
CA TYR A 173 -19.71 4.71 17.17
C TYR A 173 -20.11 5.77 18.21
N SER A 174 -20.25 5.39 19.47
CA SER A 174 -20.68 6.28 20.54
C SER A 174 -19.53 7.06 21.19
N ASN A 175 -18.28 6.77 20.85
CA ASN A 175 -17.11 7.43 21.44
C ASN A 175 -16.03 7.67 20.37
N PHE A 176 -15.98 8.90 19.89
CA PHE A 176 -15.01 9.33 18.87
C PHE A 176 -13.67 9.81 19.46
N ASP A 177 -13.59 9.95 20.77
CA ASP A 177 -12.43 10.52 21.45
C ASP A 177 -11.43 9.43 21.88
N GLU A 178 -11.87 8.18 22.02
CA GLU A 178 -11.01 7.06 22.41
C GLU A 178 -10.58 6.24 21.21
N ARG A 179 -9.28 5.95 21.17
CA ARG A 179 -8.60 5.11 20.18
C ARG A 179 -7.54 4.31 20.91
N HIS A 180 -7.59 3.01 20.82
CA HIS A 180 -6.68 2.09 21.52
C HIS A 180 -5.69 1.41 20.57
#